data_5e2feb8df0c4e083089697b729f76263
#
_entry.id   5e2feb8df0c4e083089697b729f76263
#
_cell.length_a   1.000
_cell.length_b   1.000
_cell.length_c   1.000
_cell.angle_alpha   90.00
_cell.angle_beta   90.00
_cell.angle_gamma   90.00
#
_symmetry.space_group_name_H-M   'P 1'
#
loop_
_entity.id
_entity.type
_entity.pdbx_description
1 polymer ?
#
loop_
_entity_poly.entity_id
_entity_poly.type
_entity_poly.pdbx_seq_one_letter_code
_entity_poly.pdbx_strand_id
1 'polypeptide(L)'
;MTYRLDVAAPLGREVRRVALAEIDAAIDELRTVSRTRRKGFHLARKRFKKLRGLLRLIRGHDRRFYRDMNGRLRDVARALADMREASALVETVDRFRHEFGDADEDGRLDRIRVALVRRMRAASDRSGGVRKRARDAVSACRRIRKRFAALDMPADRARSRKIVRHGLERERARACAALSDANAFARTEDFHELRKSVKYHWMHDRLLPRRFTGHASGRRAALKSLGEMLGELNDIGVMRDLIDRKGKKLAAGADIAFFMSLLDRKEHELRASTVAEAGALFADPVDERARIRPHRRRDRSTARSGRAGARDGTARKSGKVQMPGNMS
;
A
#
# COMPACT_ATOMS: atom_id res chain seq x y z
N MET A 1 24.87 -4.47 6.61
CA MET A 1 24.01 -4.85 7.78
C MET A 1 22.70 -5.47 7.28
N THR A 2 22.21 -6.52 7.94
CA THR A 2 21.07 -7.30 7.47
C THR A 2 19.77 -6.69 8.02
N TYR A 3 18.73 -6.55 7.16
CA TYR A 3 17.37 -6.19 7.55
C TYR A 3 16.71 -7.35 8.31
N ARG A 4 17.11 -7.53 9.58
CA ARG A 4 16.64 -8.60 10.46
C ARG A 4 16.76 -8.17 11.93
N LEU A 5 15.73 -8.46 12.73
CA LEU A 5 15.75 -8.28 14.19
C LEU A 5 16.39 -9.50 14.86
N ASP A 6 17.26 -9.25 15.81
CA ASP A 6 17.66 -10.29 16.77
C ASP A 6 16.62 -10.33 17.88
N VAL A 7 15.85 -11.43 17.91
CA VAL A 7 14.79 -11.64 18.90
C VAL A 7 15.32 -12.04 20.30
N ALA A 8 16.63 -12.30 20.41
CA ALA A 8 17.28 -12.54 21.69
C ALA A 8 17.66 -11.21 22.39
N ALA A 9 17.88 -10.16 21.61
CA ALA A 9 18.20 -8.83 22.13
C ALA A 9 16.93 -8.02 22.49
N PRO A 10 17.06 -6.96 23.32
CA PRO A 10 15.94 -6.05 23.62
C PRO A 10 15.35 -5.45 22.36
N LEU A 11 14.03 -5.54 22.18
CA LEU A 11 13.34 -5.11 20.95
C LEU A 11 13.64 -3.65 20.59
N GLY A 12 13.64 -2.75 21.56
CA GLY A 12 13.91 -1.33 21.33
C GLY A 12 15.29 -1.07 20.74
N ARG A 13 16.31 -1.79 21.24
CA ARG A 13 17.68 -1.73 20.69
C ARG A 13 17.70 -2.18 19.22
N GLU A 14 17.06 -3.31 18.93
CA GLU A 14 17.04 -3.90 17.59
C GLU A 14 16.22 -3.08 16.59
N VAL A 15 15.08 -2.54 17.01
CA VAL A 15 14.28 -1.62 16.19
C VAL A 15 15.10 -0.37 15.83
N ARG A 16 15.77 0.24 16.82
CA ARG A 16 16.65 1.38 16.56
C ARG A 16 17.79 0.99 15.63
N ARG A 17 18.49 -0.10 15.89
CA ARG A 17 19.61 -0.58 15.05
C ARG A 17 19.20 -0.77 13.59
N VAL A 18 18.11 -1.50 13.34
CA VAL A 18 17.61 -1.75 11.98
C VAL A 18 17.15 -0.45 11.32
N ALA A 19 16.42 0.40 12.07
CA ALA A 19 15.92 1.65 11.52
C ALA A 19 17.06 2.61 11.15
N LEU A 20 18.03 2.79 12.02
CA LEU A 20 19.18 3.67 11.77
C LEU A 20 20.00 3.16 10.58
N ALA A 21 20.27 1.85 10.49
CA ALA A 21 20.99 1.26 9.38
C ALA A 21 20.28 1.46 8.02
N GLU A 22 18.94 1.29 7.97
CA GLU A 22 18.18 1.51 6.72
C GLU A 22 18.08 3.00 6.36
N ILE A 23 18.07 3.92 7.36
CA ILE A 23 18.08 5.36 7.12
C ILE A 23 19.44 5.81 6.63
N ASP A 24 20.52 5.36 7.27
CA ASP A 24 21.89 5.72 6.88
C ASP A 24 22.18 5.21 5.46
N ALA A 25 21.79 3.97 5.14
CA ALA A 25 21.88 3.46 3.77
C ALA A 25 21.05 4.28 2.77
N ALA A 26 19.85 4.77 3.17
CA ALA A 26 19.06 5.64 2.29
C ALA A 26 19.76 7.00 2.05
N ILE A 27 20.42 7.56 3.06
CA ILE A 27 21.21 8.79 2.94
C ILE A 27 22.37 8.58 1.96
N ASP A 28 23.08 7.47 2.07
CA ASP A 28 24.22 7.16 1.19
C ASP A 28 23.75 6.98 -0.25
N GLU A 29 22.67 6.23 -0.49
CA GLU A 29 22.06 6.10 -1.82
C GLU A 29 21.64 7.46 -2.41
N LEU A 30 21.11 8.36 -1.59
CA LEU A 30 20.69 9.70 -2.03
C LEU A 30 21.89 10.60 -2.35
N ARG A 31 23.02 10.45 -1.66
CA ARG A 31 24.25 11.20 -1.92
C ARG A 31 24.91 10.85 -3.25
N THR A 32 24.72 9.61 -3.73
CA THR A 32 25.25 9.17 -5.03
C THR A 32 24.41 9.63 -6.22
N VAL A 33 23.26 10.29 -5.98
CA VAL A 33 22.35 10.73 -7.04
C VAL A 33 22.95 11.92 -7.82
N SER A 34 22.98 11.77 -9.14
CA SER A 34 23.34 12.81 -10.10
C SER A 34 22.35 12.86 -11.25
N ARG A 35 22.55 13.75 -12.21
CA ARG A 35 21.73 13.80 -13.43
C ARG A 35 21.71 12.45 -14.17
N THR A 36 22.82 11.76 -14.23
CA THR A 36 23.01 10.46 -14.91
C THR A 36 22.75 9.26 -13.99
N ARG A 37 22.97 9.39 -12.67
CA ARG A 37 22.79 8.30 -11.69
C ARG A 37 21.55 8.51 -10.83
N ARG A 38 20.39 8.15 -11.36
CA ARG A 38 19.11 8.29 -10.65
C ARG A 38 18.68 7.05 -9.88
N LYS A 39 19.41 5.95 -10.01
CA LYS A 39 19.15 4.68 -9.31
C LYS A 39 19.08 4.84 -7.79
N GLY A 40 19.83 5.79 -7.22
CA GLY A 40 19.81 6.10 -5.77
C GLY A 40 18.42 6.46 -5.24
N PHE A 41 17.59 7.18 -6.02
CA PHE A 41 16.21 7.44 -5.61
C PHE A 41 15.38 6.16 -5.45
N HIS A 42 15.54 5.21 -6.38
CA HIS A 42 14.85 3.93 -6.30
C HIS A 42 15.31 3.12 -5.08
N LEU A 43 16.61 3.08 -4.82
CA LEU A 43 17.19 2.36 -3.70
C LEU A 43 16.75 2.97 -2.36
N ALA A 44 16.80 4.29 -2.22
CA ALA A 44 16.31 4.99 -1.03
C ALA A 44 14.81 4.70 -0.78
N ARG A 45 13.97 4.71 -1.82
CA ARG A 45 12.55 4.34 -1.69
C ARG A 45 12.35 2.90 -1.22
N LYS A 46 13.22 1.94 -1.64
CA LYS A 46 13.21 0.58 -1.09
C LYS A 46 13.49 0.58 0.41
N ARG A 47 14.46 1.40 0.88
CA ARG A 47 14.77 1.57 2.31
C ARG A 47 13.55 2.14 3.07
N PHE A 48 12.89 3.17 2.54
CA PHE A 48 11.68 3.72 3.17
C PHE A 48 10.54 2.72 3.27
N LYS A 49 10.37 1.83 2.28
CA LYS A 49 9.39 0.74 2.37
C LYS A 49 9.71 -0.23 3.51
N LYS A 50 10.98 -0.60 3.68
CA LYS A 50 11.43 -1.46 4.79
C LYS A 50 11.18 -0.80 6.15
N LEU A 51 11.50 0.49 6.29
CA LEU A 51 11.22 1.26 7.51
C LEU A 51 9.73 1.30 7.84
N ARG A 52 8.88 1.48 6.83
CA ARG A 52 7.43 1.44 7.01
C ARG A 52 6.93 0.04 7.40
N GLY A 53 7.55 -1.02 6.89
CA GLY A 53 7.30 -2.40 7.34
C GLY A 53 7.64 -2.58 8.82
N LEU A 54 8.81 -2.12 9.25
CA LEU A 54 9.24 -2.14 10.66
C LEU A 54 8.26 -1.36 11.55
N LEU A 55 7.87 -0.15 11.14
CA LEU A 55 6.90 0.68 11.87
C LEU A 55 5.54 0.01 12.04
N ARG A 56 5.06 -0.71 11.03
CA ARG A 56 3.79 -1.44 11.12
C ARG A 56 3.83 -2.52 12.17
N LEU A 57 4.95 -3.21 12.29
CA LEU A 57 5.15 -4.26 13.28
C LEU A 57 5.03 -3.72 14.72
N ILE A 58 5.59 -2.54 14.97
CA ILE A 58 5.60 -1.92 16.32
C ILE A 58 4.49 -0.89 16.55
N ARG A 59 3.55 -0.73 15.59
CA ARG A 59 2.48 0.28 15.64
C ARG A 59 1.69 0.28 16.95
N GLY A 60 1.50 -0.89 17.55
CA GLY A 60 0.74 -1.05 18.79
C GLY A 60 1.42 -0.49 20.02
N HIS A 61 2.72 -0.26 19.96
CA HIS A 61 3.49 0.33 21.05
C HIS A 61 3.24 1.84 21.17
N ASP A 62 3.41 2.57 20.06
CA ASP A 62 3.17 4.03 20.01
C ASP A 62 2.52 4.40 18.67
N ARG A 63 1.20 4.66 18.72
CA ARG A 63 0.39 5.05 17.55
C ARG A 63 0.75 6.44 17.05
N ARG A 64 1.18 7.36 17.93
CA ARG A 64 1.56 8.72 17.56
C ARG A 64 2.88 8.72 16.81
N PHE A 65 3.89 8.03 17.35
CA PHE A 65 5.17 7.82 16.67
C PHE A 65 4.98 7.16 15.30
N TYR A 66 4.17 6.08 15.26
CA TYR A 66 3.85 5.42 13.99
C TYR A 66 3.27 6.37 12.95
N ARG A 67 2.27 7.18 13.31
CA ARG A 67 1.62 8.11 12.38
C ARG A 67 2.59 9.15 11.85
N ASP A 68 3.35 9.77 12.74
CA ASP A 68 4.35 10.78 12.39
C ASP A 68 5.42 10.20 11.46
N MET A 69 6.07 9.12 11.84
CA MET A 69 7.16 8.53 11.07
C MET A 69 6.68 7.94 9.73
N ASN A 70 5.54 7.26 9.72
CA ASN A 70 4.97 6.72 8.48
C ASN A 70 4.56 7.83 7.50
N GLY A 71 4.05 8.95 8.00
CA GLY A 71 3.75 10.15 7.22
C GLY A 71 5.01 10.72 6.58
N ARG A 72 6.02 11.04 7.38
CA ARG A 72 7.31 11.58 6.89
C ARG A 72 7.97 10.68 5.85
N LEU A 73 8.03 9.37 6.10
CA LEU A 73 8.61 8.41 5.16
C LEU A 73 7.81 8.33 3.84
N ARG A 74 6.48 8.45 3.92
CA ARG A 74 5.62 8.50 2.73
C ARG A 74 5.86 9.77 1.92
N ASP A 75 5.98 10.92 2.59
CA ASP A 75 6.12 12.21 1.93
C ASP A 75 7.48 12.34 1.23
N VAL A 76 8.56 11.90 1.89
CA VAL A 76 9.88 11.80 1.24
C VAL A 76 9.85 10.83 0.06
N ALA A 77 9.20 9.66 0.21
CA ALA A 77 9.09 8.69 -0.89
C ALA A 77 8.27 9.24 -2.06
N ARG A 78 7.24 10.05 -1.80
CA ARG A 78 6.43 10.71 -2.84
C ARG A 78 7.24 11.76 -3.59
N ALA A 79 7.98 12.60 -2.89
CA ALA A 79 8.86 13.61 -3.50
C ALA A 79 9.92 13.03 -4.45
N LEU A 80 10.20 11.71 -4.34
CA LEU A 80 11.13 10.98 -5.19
C LEU A 80 10.43 10.09 -6.23
N ALA A 81 9.10 10.22 -6.43
CA ALA A 81 8.32 9.28 -7.23
C ALA A 81 8.37 9.50 -8.74
N ASP A 82 8.34 10.76 -9.19
CA ASP A 82 8.00 11.20 -10.54
C ASP A 82 8.81 10.55 -11.68
N MET A 83 10.00 10.07 -11.36
CA MET A 83 10.91 9.54 -12.37
C MET A 83 10.80 8.05 -12.62
N ARG A 84 10.18 7.32 -11.69
CA ARG A 84 10.01 5.88 -11.83
C ARG A 84 8.77 5.50 -12.62
N GLU A 85 7.71 6.30 -12.55
CA GLU A 85 6.47 6.03 -13.25
C GLU A 85 6.69 5.89 -14.75
N ALA A 86 7.47 6.81 -15.32
CA ALA A 86 7.78 6.80 -16.75
C ALA A 86 8.62 5.58 -17.18
N SER A 87 9.60 5.12 -16.36
CA SER A 87 10.36 3.92 -16.68
C SER A 87 9.55 2.64 -16.49
N ALA A 88 8.68 2.60 -15.48
CA ALA A 88 7.81 1.45 -15.24
C ALA A 88 6.84 1.22 -16.41
N LEU A 89 6.34 2.29 -17.04
CA LEU A 89 5.50 2.19 -18.24
C LEU A 89 6.23 1.57 -19.42
N VAL A 90 7.49 1.95 -19.66
CA VAL A 90 8.32 1.34 -20.71
C VAL A 90 8.60 -0.14 -20.38
N GLU A 91 8.97 -0.45 -19.14
CA GLU A 91 9.18 -1.81 -18.67
C GLU A 91 7.92 -2.68 -18.82
N THR A 92 6.73 -2.11 -18.65
CA THR A 92 5.46 -2.79 -18.86
C THR A 92 5.27 -3.16 -20.32
N VAL A 93 5.45 -2.22 -21.26
CA VAL A 93 5.36 -2.55 -22.69
C VAL A 93 6.43 -3.55 -23.11
N ASP A 94 7.65 -3.44 -22.58
CA ASP A 94 8.72 -4.41 -22.88
C ASP A 94 8.36 -5.85 -22.45
N ARG A 95 7.66 -6.01 -21.30
CA ARG A 95 7.11 -7.32 -20.90
C ARG A 95 6.04 -7.82 -21.88
N PHE A 96 5.11 -6.96 -22.28
CA PHE A 96 4.07 -7.34 -23.24
C PHE A 96 4.64 -7.70 -24.61
N ARG A 97 5.65 -6.98 -25.08
CA ARG A 97 6.38 -7.34 -26.30
C ARG A 97 7.05 -8.72 -26.20
N HIS A 98 7.62 -9.03 -25.06
CA HIS A 98 8.23 -10.35 -24.85
C HIS A 98 7.19 -11.47 -24.77
N GLU A 99 6.04 -11.21 -24.15
CA GLU A 99 5.00 -12.22 -23.94
C GLU A 99 4.07 -12.40 -25.15
N PHE A 100 3.79 -11.32 -25.88
CA PHE A 100 2.79 -11.28 -26.96
C PHE A 100 3.39 -10.84 -28.31
N GLY A 101 4.70 -10.88 -28.45
CA GLY A 101 5.39 -10.43 -29.68
C GLY A 101 4.92 -11.14 -30.93
N ASP A 102 4.65 -12.45 -30.84
CA ASP A 102 4.16 -13.25 -31.98
C ASP A 102 2.75 -12.83 -32.45
N ALA A 103 1.96 -12.20 -31.59
CA ALA A 103 0.64 -11.66 -31.95
C ALA A 103 0.70 -10.20 -32.46
N ASP A 104 1.85 -9.55 -32.42
CA ASP A 104 2.06 -8.16 -32.83
C ASP A 104 2.80 -8.05 -34.19
N GLU A 105 2.29 -8.70 -35.22
CA GLU A 105 2.86 -8.70 -36.57
C GLU A 105 3.07 -7.29 -37.14
N ASP A 106 2.22 -6.34 -36.76
CA ASP A 106 2.27 -4.96 -37.25
C ASP A 106 3.24 -4.06 -36.46
N GLY A 107 3.92 -4.54 -35.43
CA GLY A 107 4.81 -3.77 -34.57
C GLY A 107 4.13 -2.64 -33.78
N ARG A 108 2.86 -2.83 -33.38
CA ARG A 108 2.04 -1.85 -32.64
C ARG A 108 2.61 -1.53 -31.28
N LEU A 109 3.13 -2.54 -30.58
CA LEU A 109 3.77 -2.39 -29.26
C LEU A 109 5.09 -1.62 -29.38
N ASP A 110 5.82 -1.75 -30.49
CA ASP A 110 7.03 -0.98 -30.74
C ASP A 110 6.72 0.52 -30.90
N ARG A 111 5.67 0.87 -31.61
CA ARG A 111 5.25 2.27 -31.78
C ARG A 111 4.86 2.88 -30.44
N ILE A 112 4.12 2.17 -29.61
CA ILE A 112 3.74 2.58 -28.24
C ILE A 112 4.99 2.75 -27.38
N ARG A 113 5.91 1.79 -27.44
CA ARG A 113 7.19 1.84 -26.71
C ARG A 113 8.01 3.09 -27.05
N VAL A 114 8.15 3.38 -28.32
CA VAL A 114 8.88 4.58 -28.79
C VAL A 114 8.25 5.85 -28.22
N ALA A 115 6.93 5.95 -28.23
CA ALA A 115 6.23 7.10 -27.65
C ALA A 115 6.45 7.22 -26.13
N LEU A 116 6.42 6.11 -25.40
CA LEU A 116 6.69 6.09 -23.95
C LEU A 116 8.14 6.46 -23.64
N VAL A 117 9.12 6.00 -24.43
CA VAL A 117 10.53 6.38 -24.26
C VAL A 117 10.73 7.87 -24.51
N ARG A 118 10.10 8.45 -25.55
CA ARG A 118 10.13 9.91 -25.80
C ARG A 118 9.55 10.66 -24.61
N ARG A 119 8.41 10.21 -24.08
CA ARG A 119 7.77 10.78 -22.89
C ARG A 119 8.65 10.70 -21.65
N MET A 120 9.31 9.56 -21.43
CA MET A 120 10.25 9.35 -20.32
C MET A 120 11.44 10.32 -20.41
N ARG A 121 12.03 10.50 -21.59
CA ARG A 121 13.11 11.45 -21.84
C ARG A 121 12.66 12.88 -21.54
N ALA A 122 11.53 13.31 -22.10
CA ALA A 122 10.97 14.65 -21.85
C ALA A 122 10.63 14.90 -20.37
N ALA A 123 10.17 13.90 -19.63
CA ALA A 123 9.95 14.00 -18.19
C ALA A 123 11.27 14.10 -17.42
N SER A 124 12.31 13.42 -17.92
CA SER A 124 13.66 13.50 -17.40
C SER A 124 14.27 14.89 -17.51
N ASP A 125 14.13 15.54 -18.66
CA ASP A 125 14.71 16.86 -18.92
C ASP A 125 14.01 17.97 -18.13
N ARG A 126 12.68 17.86 -17.97
CA ARG A 126 11.88 18.77 -17.14
C ARG A 126 12.15 18.61 -15.64
N SER A 127 12.72 17.51 -15.20
CA SER A 127 13.00 17.27 -13.79
C SER A 127 14.26 18.01 -13.29
N GLY A 128 14.32 19.32 -13.54
CA GLY A 128 15.29 20.21 -12.93
C GLY A 128 15.35 20.00 -11.41
N GLY A 129 16.52 20.21 -10.80
CA GLY A 129 16.64 20.13 -9.35
C GLY A 129 16.82 18.73 -8.77
N VAL A 130 17.28 17.73 -9.56
CA VAL A 130 17.63 16.38 -9.06
C VAL A 130 18.52 16.46 -7.81
N ARG A 131 19.57 17.30 -7.84
CA ARG A 131 20.46 17.51 -6.70
C ARG A 131 19.75 18.19 -5.51
N LYS A 132 18.84 19.13 -5.78
CA LYS A 132 18.04 19.78 -4.74
C LYS A 132 17.16 18.77 -4.05
N ARG A 133 16.40 17.97 -4.81
CA ARG A 133 15.53 16.91 -4.26
C ARG A 133 16.30 15.87 -3.44
N ALA A 134 17.49 15.48 -3.89
CA ALA A 134 18.35 14.58 -3.14
C ALA A 134 18.78 15.19 -1.80
N ARG A 135 19.22 16.47 -1.79
CA ARG A 135 19.59 17.20 -0.56
C ARG A 135 18.41 17.34 0.40
N ASP A 136 17.24 17.70 -0.10
CA ASP A 136 16.02 17.85 0.71
C ASP A 136 15.62 16.51 1.35
N ALA A 137 15.70 15.41 0.57
CA ALA A 137 15.46 14.06 1.07
C ALA A 137 16.49 13.64 2.12
N VAL A 138 17.78 13.93 1.93
CA VAL A 138 18.82 13.67 2.94
C VAL A 138 18.53 14.43 4.23
N SER A 139 18.14 15.71 4.13
CA SER A 139 17.76 16.53 5.29
C SER A 139 16.57 15.91 6.04
N ALA A 140 15.54 15.49 5.31
CA ALA A 140 14.38 14.79 5.88
C ALA A 140 14.79 13.46 6.56
N CYS A 141 15.65 12.66 5.92
CA CYS A 141 16.18 11.42 6.50
C CYS A 141 16.94 11.69 7.82
N ARG A 142 17.74 12.75 7.92
CA ARG A 142 18.43 13.11 9.16
C ARG A 142 17.45 13.45 10.29
N ARG A 143 16.35 14.15 9.99
CA ARG A 143 15.29 14.42 10.98
C ARG A 143 14.58 13.13 11.43
N ILE A 144 14.26 12.24 10.49
CA ILE A 144 13.68 10.93 10.78
C ILE A 144 14.63 10.09 11.64
N ARG A 145 15.93 10.11 11.33
CA ARG A 145 17.00 9.42 12.07
C ARG A 145 17.02 9.81 13.55
N LYS A 146 16.97 11.12 13.85
CA LYS A 146 16.92 11.64 15.23
C LYS A 146 15.70 11.09 15.98
N ARG A 147 14.56 11.05 15.34
CA ARG A 147 13.31 10.52 15.95
C ARG A 147 13.40 9.03 16.26
N PHE A 148 13.96 8.21 15.34
CA PHE A 148 14.17 6.79 15.62
C PHE A 148 15.24 6.54 16.70
N ALA A 149 16.28 7.35 16.76
CA ALA A 149 17.29 7.25 17.82
C ALA A 149 16.70 7.49 19.22
N ALA A 150 15.74 8.40 19.31
CA ALA A 150 15.03 8.74 20.54
C ALA A 150 13.79 7.84 20.81
N LEU A 151 13.52 6.82 19.99
CA LEU A 151 12.41 5.92 20.23
C LEU A 151 12.63 5.12 21.51
N ASP A 152 11.77 5.33 22.49
CA ASP A 152 11.72 4.49 23.68
C ASP A 152 10.81 3.28 23.46
N MET A 153 11.19 2.12 23.99
CA MET A 153 10.46 0.88 23.90
C MET A 153 10.68 0.03 25.17
N PRO A 154 9.70 -0.80 25.57
CA PRO A 154 9.83 -1.62 26.76
C PRO A 154 11.07 -2.50 26.71
N ALA A 155 11.80 -2.56 27.81
CA ALA A 155 12.91 -3.48 28.00
C ALA A 155 12.43 -4.93 28.23
N ASP A 156 11.23 -5.08 28.78
CA ASP A 156 10.64 -6.38 29.08
C ASP A 156 10.38 -7.22 27.83
N ARG A 157 10.87 -8.48 27.87
CA ARG A 157 10.79 -9.41 26.73
C ARG A 157 9.38 -9.90 26.45
N ALA A 158 8.56 -10.12 27.48
CA ALA A 158 7.19 -10.61 27.30
C ALA A 158 6.35 -9.52 26.62
N ARG A 159 6.46 -8.27 27.10
CA ARG A 159 5.80 -7.12 26.49
C ARG A 159 6.28 -6.87 25.06
N SER A 160 7.57 -7.00 24.81
CA SER A 160 8.16 -6.89 23.47
C SER A 160 7.62 -7.93 22.50
N ARG A 161 7.52 -9.21 22.93
CA ARG A 161 6.91 -10.29 22.13
C ARG A 161 5.44 -10.01 21.84
N LYS A 162 4.68 -9.50 22.83
CA LYS A 162 3.28 -9.13 22.66
C LYS A 162 3.10 -8.02 21.61
N ILE A 163 3.96 -7.00 21.63
CA ILE A 163 3.94 -5.91 20.63
C ILE A 163 4.11 -6.48 19.21
N VAL A 164 5.12 -7.32 18.99
CA VAL A 164 5.42 -7.93 17.69
C VAL A 164 4.28 -8.85 17.24
N ARG A 165 3.78 -9.73 18.12
CA ARG A 165 2.66 -10.64 17.84
C ARG A 165 1.43 -9.85 17.38
N HIS A 166 0.99 -8.87 18.15
CA HIS A 166 -0.14 -8.01 17.77
C HIS A 166 0.12 -7.23 16.47
N GLY A 167 1.39 -6.92 16.17
CA GLY A 167 1.77 -6.34 14.89
C GLY A 167 1.50 -7.28 13.72
N LEU A 168 1.92 -8.54 13.85
CA LEU A 168 1.70 -9.59 12.83
C LEU A 168 0.21 -9.90 12.66
N GLU A 169 -0.53 -10.08 13.76
CA GLU A 169 -1.97 -10.34 13.74
C GLU A 169 -2.75 -9.25 13.01
N ARG A 170 -2.43 -7.97 13.29
CA ARG A 170 -3.07 -6.85 12.58
C ARG A 170 -2.77 -6.82 11.08
N GLU A 171 -1.54 -7.12 10.69
CA GLU A 171 -1.21 -7.15 9.25
C GLU A 171 -1.84 -8.37 8.58
N ARG A 172 -1.98 -9.52 9.28
CA ARG A 172 -2.74 -10.66 8.77
C ARG A 172 -4.21 -10.31 8.57
N ALA A 173 -4.88 -9.76 9.56
CA ALA A 173 -6.27 -9.33 9.47
C ALA A 173 -6.50 -8.37 8.28
N ARG A 174 -5.53 -7.49 8.00
CA ARG A 174 -5.56 -6.61 6.82
C ARG A 174 -5.41 -7.35 5.51
N ALA A 175 -4.55 -8.36 5.46
CA ALA A 175 -4.36 -9.16 4.26
C ALA A 175 -5.63 -9.97 3.94
N CYS A 176 -6.25 -10.58 4.96
CA CYS A 176 -7.51 -11.30 4.83
C CYS A 176 -8.65 -10.36 4.35
N ALA A 177 -8.78 -9.18 4.95
CA ALA A 177 -9.77 -8.19 4.53
C ALA A 177 -9.55 -7.74 3.08
N ALA A 178 -8.30 -7.39 2.71
CA ALA A 178 -7.99 -6.97 1.34
C ALA A 178 -8.19 -8.11 0.32
N LEU A 179 -7.96 -9.37 0.70
CA LEU A 179 -8.28 -10.53 -0.14
C LEU A 179 -9.78 -10.70 -0.31
N SER A 180 -10.54 -10.56 0.78
CA SER A 180 -12.01 -10.63 0.73
C SER A 180 -12.59 -9.56 -0.21
N ASP A 181 -12.09 -8.31 -0.10
CA ASP A 181 -12.51 -7.20 -0.96
C ASP A 181 -12.13 -7.47 -2.44
N ALA A 182 -10.89 -7.92 -2.69
CA ALA A 182 -10.42 -8.24 -4.04
C ALA A 182 -11.23 -9.40 -4.68
N ASN A 183 -11.62 -10.37 -3.88
CA ASN A 183 -12.47 -11.49 -4.36
C ASN A 183 -13.92 -11.07 -4.60
N ALA A 184 -14.47 -10.19 -3.76
CA ALA A 184 -15.87 -9.78 -3.82
C ALA A 184 -16.15 -8.71 -4.87
N PHE A 185 -15.26 -7.72 -5.02
CA PHE A 185 -15.50 -6.54 -5.84
C PHE A 185 -14.58 -6.44 -7.06
N ALA A 186 -13.44 -7.11 -7.03
CA ALA A 186 -12.45 -7.17 -8.12
C ALA A 186 -12.01 -5.79 -8.68
N ARG A 187 -12.07 -4.71 -7.87
CA ARG A 187 -11.65 -3.36 -8.29
C ARG A 187 -10.12 -3.24 -8.25
N THR A 188 -9.56 -2.38 -9.05
CA THR A 188 -8.11 -2.12 -9.10
C THR A 188 -7.56 -1.70 -7.73
N GLU A 189 -8.32 -0.90 -6.96
CA GLU A 189 -7.98 -0.45 -5.62
C GLU A 189 -7.86 -1.61 -4.63
N ASP A 190 -8.71 -2.62 -4.73
CA ASP A 190 -8.73 -3.78 -3.84
C ASP A 190 -7.46 -4.62 -4.04
N PHE A 191 -7.06 -4.86 -5.29
CA PHE A 191 -5.78 -5.51 -5.61
C PHE A 191 -4.58 -4.65 -5.17
N HIS A 192 -4.69 -3.33 -5.21
CA HIS A 192 -3.63 -2.44 -4.72
C HIS A 192 -3.48 -2.53 -3.19
N GLU A 193 -4.58 -2.63 -2.41
CA GLU A 193 -4.52 -2.85 -0.96
C GLU A 193 -3.97 -4.24 -0.64
N LEU A 194 -4.39 -5.29 -1.37
CA LEU A 194 -3.84 -6.63 -1.23
C LEU A 194 -2.32 -6.63 -1.49
N ARG A 195 -1.86 -5.97 -2.55
CA ARG A 195 -0.43 -5.80 -2.84
C ARG A 195 0.35 -5.15 -1.70
N LYS A 196 -0.22 -4.11 -1.08
CA LYS A 196 0.41 -3.48 0.09
C LYS A 196 0.58 -4.47 1.23
N SER A 197 -0.48 -5.24 1.52
CA SER A 197 -0.49 -6.23 2.60
C SER A 197 0.52 -7.34 2.34
N VAL A 198 0.53 -7.95 1.14
CA VAL A 198 1.50 -8.98 0.73
C VAL A 198 2.94 -8.49 0.88
N LYS A 199 3.24 -7.26 0.43
CA LYS A 199 4.59 -6.68 0.58
C LYS A 199 5.00 -6.49 2.03
N TYR A 200 4.09 -6.13 2.94
CA TYR A 200 4.42 -6.03 4.35
C TYR A 200 4.63 -7.40 4.98
N HIS A 201 3.85 -8.41 4.63
CA HIS A 201 4.09 -9.78 5.07
C HIS A 201 5.47 -10.29 4.63
N TRP A 202 5.83 -10.10 3.36
CA TRP A 202 7.16 -10.44 2.86
C TRP A 202 8.28 -9.71 3.61
N MET A 203 8.10 -8.44 3.96
CA MET A 203 9.06 -7.68 4.75
C MET A 203 9.17 -8.20 6.18
N HIS A 204 8.05 -8.58 6.81
CA HIS A 204 8.04 -9.15 8.15
C HIS A 204 8.70 -10.52 8.20
N ASP A 205 8.49 -11.37 7.19
CA ASP A 205 9.18 -12.67 7.06
C ASP A 205 10.70 -12.52 6.86
N ARG A 206 11.16 -11.40 6.33
CA ARG A 206 12.58 -11.06 6.25
C ARG A 206 13.13 -10.48 7.54
N LEU A 207 12.31 -9.72 8.24
CA LEU A 207 12.68 -9.01 9.45
C LEU A 207 12.78 -9.94 10.66
N LEU A 208 11.91 -10.94 10.74
CA LEU A 208 11.79 -11.87 11.86
C LEU A 208 12.37 -13.24 11.52
N PRO A 209 12.97 -13.95 12.49
CA PRO A 209 13.39 -15.34 12.31
C PRO A 209 12.17 -16.26 12.22
N ARG A 210 12.28 -17.34 11.43
CA ARG A 210 11.19 -18.33 11.23
C ARG A 210 10.64 -18.90 12.55
N ARG A 211 11.51 -19.18 13.52
CA ARG A 211 11.11 -19.65 14.86
C ARG A 211 10.17 -18.72 15.61
N PHE A 212 10.12 -17.43 15.20
CA PHE A 212 9.23 -16.44 15.81
C PHE A 212 7.89 -16.33 15.08
N THR A 213 7.91 -16.48 13.77
CA THR A 213 6.71 -16.37 12.92
C THR A 213 5.94 -17.69 12.83
N GLY A 214 6.59 -18.82 13.06
CA GLY A 214 6.01 -20.16 12.87
C GLY A 214 5.72 -20.50 11.39
N HIS A 215 6.15 -19.67 10.45
CA HIS A 215 5.82 -19.84 9.03
C HIS A 215 6.60 -20.99 8.39
N ALA A 216 5.93 -21.76 7.53
CA ALA A 216 6.52 -22.85 6.75
C ALA A 216 7.68 -22.38 5.84
N SER A 217 8.56 -23.31 5.48
CA SER A 217 9.55 -23.06 4.44
C SER A 217 8.80 -22.80 3.12
N GLY A 218 9.30 -21.93 2.27
CA GLY A 218 8.61 -21.60 1.02
C GLY A 218 7.66 -20.39 1.10
N ARG A 219 7.03 -20.10 2.26
CA ARG A 219 6.13 -18.94 2.39
C ARG A 219 6.74 -17.63 1.88
N ARG A 220 8.02 -17.39 2.13
CA ARG A 220 8.72 -16.19 1.64
C ARG A 220 8.81 -16.14 0.12
N ALA A 221 9.02 -17.28 -0.53
CA ALA A 221 9.04 -17.38 -1.99
C ALA A 221 7.64 -17.15 -2.56
N ALA A 222 6.62 -17.78 -1.97
CA ALA A 222 5.23 -17.58 -2.36
C ALA A 222 4.77 -16.11 -2.19
N LEU A 223 5.10 -15.46 -1.07
CA LEU A 223 4.84 -14.02 -0.89
C LEU A 223 5.59 -13.14 -1.89
N LYS A 224 6.77 -13.58 -2.37
CA LYS A 224 7.51 -12.87 -3.41
C LYS A 224 6.80 -13.00 -4.76
N SER A 225 6.45 -14.23 -5.17
CA SER A 225 5.71 -14.53 -6.40
C SER A 225 4.39 -13.76 -6.46
N LEU A 226 3.54 -13.91 -5.44
CA LEU A 226 2.29 -13.15 -5.31
C LEU A 226 2.50 -11.63 -5.36
N GLY A 227 3.58 -11.13 -4.74
CA GLY A 227 3.94 -9.71 -4.79
C GLY A 227 4.39 -9.22 -6.16
N GLU A 228 4.91 -10.11 -7.02
CA GLU A 228 5.28 -9.86 -8.42
C GLU A 228 4.03 -9.80 -9.29
N MET A 229 3.13 -10.78 -9.22
CA MET A 229 1.83 -10.77 -9.93
C MET A 229 0.98 -9.53 -9.60
N LEU A 230 0.84 -9.22 -8.31
CA LEU A 230 0.18 -7.98 -7.86
C LEU A 230 0.93 -6.72 -8.33
N GLY A 231 2.24 -6.85 -8.60
CA GLY A 231 3.06 -5.82 -9.20
C GLY A 231 2.63 -5.54 -10.63
N GLU A 232 2.46 -6.59 -11.41
CA GLU A 232 2.00 -6.50 -12.80
C GLU A 232 0.59 -5.94 -12.91
N LEU A 233 -0.35 -6.41 -12.09
CA LEU A 233 -1.71 -5.84 -12.01
C LEU A 233 -1.69 -4.32 -11.74
N ASN A 234 -0.86 -3.88 -10.81
CA ASN A 234 -0.72 -2.45 -10.55
C ASN A 234 -0.12 -1.69 -11.75
N ASP A 235 0.84 -2.28 -12.46
CA ASP A 235 1.47 -1.66 -13.60
C ASP A 235 0.51 -1.59 -14.81
N ILE A 236 -0.36 -2.59 -14.99
CA ILE A 236 -1.49 -2.57 -15.92
C ILE A 236 -2.45 -1.42 -15.58
N GLY A 237 -2.86 -1.28 -14.33
CA GLY A 237 -3.74 -0.18 -13.91
C GLY A 237 -3.13 1.19 -14.18
N VAL A 238 -1.85 1.39 -13.91
CA VAL A 238 -1.14 2.65 -14.22
C VAL A 238 -1.06 2.90 -15.74
N MET A 239 -0.92 1.83 -16.54
CA MET A 239 -0.92 1.93 -18.01
C MET A 239 -2.29 2.35 -18.53
N ARG A 240 -3.38 1.75 -18.04
CA ARG A 240 -4.76 2.14 -18.38
C ARG A 240 -5.04 3.60 -18.05
N ASP A 241 -4.68 4.02 -16.84
CA ASP A 241 -4.80 5.42 -16.42
C ASP A 241 -4.05 6.39 -17.34
N LEU A 242 -2.92 5.98 -17.89
CA LEU A 242 -2.19 6.79 -18.86
C LEU A 242 -2.91 6.82 -20.22
N ILE A 243 -3.39 5.67 -20.68
CA ILE A 243 -4.12 5.54 -21.98
C ILE A 243 -5.39 6.36 -21.93
N ASP A 244 -6.19 6.27 -20.87
CA ASP A 244 -7.43 7.02 -20.70
C ASP A 244 -7.19 8.53 -20.73
N ARG A 245 -6.13 9.00 -20.09
CA ARG A 245 -5.81 10.43 -20.04
C ARG A 245 -5.12 10.97 -21.29
N LYS A 246 -4.38 10.12 -22.02
CA LYS A 246 -3.45 10.60 -23.07
C LYS A 246 -3.31 9.65 -24.27
N GLY A 247 -4.15 8.65 -24.44
CA GLY A 247 -4.02 7.62 -25.48
C GLY A 247 -3.88 8.22 -26.87
N LYS A 248 -4.73 9.18 -27.24
CA LYS A 248 -4.69 9.91 -28.54
C LYS A 248 -3.34 10.60 -28.84
N LYS A 249 -2.55 10.91 -27.80
CA LYS A 249 -1.21 11.52 -27.93
C LYS A 249 -0.08 10.49 -27.83
N LEU A 250 -0.42 9.25 -27.57
CA LEU A 250 0.55 8.18 -27.36
C LEU A 250 0.78 7.40 -28.65
N ALA A 251 -0.29 6.94 -29.30
CA ALA A 251 -0.26 6.17 -30.54
C ALA A 251 -1.59 6.27 -31.29
N ALA A 252 -1.66 5.67 -32.49
CA ALA A 252 -2.87 5.53 -33.28
C ALA A 252 -3.96 4.76 -32.52
N GLY A 253 -5.23 5.06 -32.80
CA GLY A 253 -6.35 4.41 -32.13
C GLY A 253 -6.34 2.89 -32.24
N ALA A 254 -5.98 2.35 -33.40
CA ALA A 254 -5.85 0.91 -33.63
C ALA A 254 -4.74 0.27 -32.76
N ASP A 255 -3.60 0.95 -32.60
CA ASP A 255 -2.50 0.46 -31.74
C ASP A 255 -2.93 0.42 -30.27
N ILE A 256 -3.64 1.48 -29.84
CA ILE A 256 -4.17 1.57 -28.47
C ILE A 256 -5.21 0.48 -28.24
N ALA A 257 -6.16 0.27 -29.17
CA ALA A 257 -7.19 -0.76 -29.03
C ALA A 257 -6.58 -2.16 -28.94
N PHE A 258 -5.59 -2.46 -29.78
CA PHE A 258 -4.84 -3.72 -29.72
C PHE A 258 -4.15 -3.89 -28.35
N PHE A 259 -3.42 -2.88 -27.88
CA PHE A 259 -2.73 -2.97 -26.60
C PHE A 259 -3.72 -3.12 -25.43
N MET A 260 -4.85 -2.41 -25.48
CA MET A 260 -5.91 -2.55 -24.46
C MET A 260 -6.45 -3.99 -24.39
N SER A 261 -6.65 -4.67 -25.53
CA SER A 261 -7.10 -6.08 -25.54
C SER A 261 -6.08 -7.02 -24.89
N LEU A 262 -4.78 -6.77 -25.07
CA LEU A 262 -3.73 -7.53 -24.38
C LEU A 262 -3.72 -7.24 -22.86
N LEU A 263 -3.90 -5.98 -22.46
CA LEU A 263 -4.01 -5.60 -21.05
C LEU A 263 -5.22 -6.27 -20.39
N ASP A 264 -6.37 -6.34 -21.07
CA ASP A 264 -7.60 -7.00 -20.58
C ASP A 264 -7.36 -8.51 -20.35
N ARG A 265 -6.77 -9.18 -21.35
CA ARG A 265 -6.44 -10.59 -21.26
C ARG A 265 -5.51 -10.89 -20.09
N LYS A 266 -4.42 -10.13 -19.98
CA LYS A 266 -3.43 -10.33 -18.90
C LYS A 266 -3.97 -9.99 -17.53
N GLU A 267 -4.77 -8.94 -17.43
CA GLU A 267 -5.41 -8.55 -16.19
C GLU A 267 -6.35 -9.63 -15.67
N HIS A 268 -7.17 -10.22 -16.56
CA HIS A 268 -8.09 -11.30 -16.20
C HIS A 268 -7.33 -12.52 -15.65
N GLU A 269 -6.30 -12.97 -16.35
CA GLU A 269 -5.44 -14.09 -15.94
C GLU A 269 -4.79 -13.84 -14.55
N LEU A 270 -4.18 -12.65 -14.39
CA LEU A 270 -3.49 -12.31 -13.15
C LEU A 270 -4.43 -12.16 -11.96
N ARG A 271 -5.66 -11.66 -12.16
CA ARG A 271 -6.65 -11.54 -11.09
C ARG A 271 -7.02 -12.90 -10.52
N ALA A 272 -7.35 -13.88 -11.38
CA ALA A 272 -7.69 -15.22 -10.97
C ALA A 272 -6.54 -15.89 -10.20
N SER A 273 -5.33 -15.87 -10.77
CA SER A 273 -4.13 -16.46 -10.17
C SER A 273 -3.77 -15.80 -8.84
N THR A 274 -3.89 -14.47 -8.76
CA THR A 274 -3.61 -13.71 -7.54
C THR A 274 -4.55 -14.06 -6.39
N VAL A 275 -5.85 -14.19 -6.66
CA VAL A 275 -6.85 -14.55 -5.64
C VAL A 275 -6.60 -15.97 -5.14
N ALA A 276 -6.30 -16.92 -6.03
CA ALA A 276 -5.99 -18.30 -5.67
C ALA A 276 -4.73 -18.40 -4.79
N GLU A 277 -3.61 -17.77 -5.19
CA GLU A 277 -2.38 -17.79 -4.40
C GLU A 277 -2.51 -17.05 -3.05
N ALA A 278 -3.21 -15.93 -3.05
CA ALA A 278 -3.46 -15.19 -1.82
C ALA A 278 -4.36 -16.00 -0.87
N GLY A 279 -5.35 -16.71 -1.40
CA GLY A 279 -6.17 -17.65 -0.65
C GLY A 279 -5.35 -18.70 0.07
N ALA A 280 -4.43 -19.36 -0.65
CA ALA A 280 -3.54 -20.36 -0.07
C ALA A 280 -2.63 -19.79 1.04
N LEU A 281 -2.22 -18.51 0.93
CA LEU A 281 -1.32 -17.87 1.89
C LEU A 281 -2.02 -17.29 3.12
N PHE A 282 -3.25 -16.80 2.97
CA PHE A 282 -3.97 -16.02 3.99
C PHE A 282 -5.25 -16.68 4.47
N ALA A 283 -5.74 -17.75 3.80
CA ALA A 283 -6.87 -18.53 4.32
C ALA A 283 -6.58 -18.94 5.77
N ASP A 284 -7.48 -18.58 6.66
CA ASP A 284 -7.36 -18.90 8.07
C ASP A 284 -8.03 -20.25 8.33
N PRO A 285 -7.40 -21.21 9.00
CA PRO A 285 -8.10 -22.37 9.53
C PRO A 285 -9.28 -22.00 10.44
N VAL A 286 -9.30 -20.76 10.94
CA VAL A 286 -10.42 -20.22 11.74
C VAL A 286 -11.61 -19.78 10.87
N ASP A 287 -11.39 -19.45 9.60
CA ASP A 287 -12.46 -19.00 8.69
C ASP A 287 -13.39 -20.14 8.23
N GLU A 288 -12.93 -21.37 8.31
CA GLU A 288 -13.82 -22.52 8.11
C GLU A 288 -14.96 -22.58 9.15
N ARG A 289 -14.67 -22.09 10.38
CA ARG A 289 -15.70 -21.94 11.43
C ARG A 289 -16.57 -20.68 11.27
N ALA A 290 -16.07 -19.65 10.59
CA ALA A 290 -16.80 -18.41 10.33
C ALA A 290 -17.72 -18.51 9.10
N ARG A 291 -17.38 -19.36 8.11
CA ARG A 291 -18.26 -19.67 6.96
C ARG A 291 -19.54 -20.38 7.34
N ILE A 292 -19.62 -20.94 8.55
CA ILE A 292 -20.82 -21.61 9.10
C ILE A 292 -21.73 -20.63 9.87
N ARG A 293 -21.32 -19.37 10.10
CA ARG A 293 -22.18 -18.34 10.71
C ARG A 293 -22.66 -17.36 9.65
N PRO A 294 -23.98 -17.33 9.34
CA PRO A 294 -24.52 -16.34 8.42
C PRO A 294 -24.26 -14.93 8.97
N HIS A 295 -23.71 -14.07 8.13
CA HIS A 295 -23.56 -12.65 8.43
C HIS A 295 -24.90 -12.07 8.88
N ARG A 296 -25.10 -11.83 10.16
CA ARG A 296 -26.14 -10.92 10.64
C ARG A 296 -25.75 -9.52 10.19
N ARG A 297 -26.26 -9.12 9.03
CA ARG A 297 -26.34 -7.72 8.65
C ARG A 297 -27.02 -7.00 9.80
N ARG A 298 -26.32 -6.09 10.46
CA ARG A 298 -26.96 -5.04 11.26
C ARG A 298 -27.60 -4.08 10.26
N ASP A 299 -28.88 -4.33 9.95
CA ASP A 299 -29.75 -3.35 9.33
C ASP A 299 -29.86 -2.14 10.27
N ARG A 300 -29.10 -1.11 9.97
CA ARG A 300 -29.30 0.23 10.49
C ARG A 300 -30.07 1.05 9.46
N SER A 301 -31.29 0.64 9.18
CA SER A 301 -32.23 1.49 8.43
C SER A 301 -33.66 0.99 8.64
N THR A 302 -34.22 1.26 9.82
CA THR A 302 -35.67 1.44 9.98
C THR A 302 -35.94 1.90 11.41
N ALA A 303 -35.73 3.17 11.66
CA ALA A 303 -36.31 3.86 12.82
C ALA A 303 -36.38 5.36 12.51
N ARG A 304 -37.08 5.71 11.44
CA ARG A 304 -37.59 7.08 11.24
C ARG A 304 -38.74 7.03 10.23
N SER A 305 -39.90 6.62 10.70
CA SER A 305 -41.19 7.09 10.20
C SER A 305 -42.29 6.35 10.98
N GLY A 306 -43.15 7.06 11.62
CA GLY A 306 -44.36 6.49 12.27
C GLY A 306 -44.77 7.20 13.53
N ARG A 307 -45.02 8.51 13.45
CA ARG A 307 -45.95 9.17 14.37
C ARG A 307 -46.69 10.25 13.61
N ALA A 308 -47.78 9.83 13.02
CA ALA A 308 -48.89 10.69 12.64
C ALA A 308 -50.19 9.88 12.77
N GLY A 309 -51.09 10.33 13.62
CA GLY A 309 -52.55 10.09 13.49
C GLY A 309 -53.14 9.04 14.39
N ALA A 310 -53.72 9.48 15.50
CA ALA A 310 -55.11 9.12 15.84
C ALA A 310 -55.62 10.08 16.92
N ARG A 311 -56.72 10.75 16.56
CA ARG A 311 -57.57 11.59 17.43
C ARG A 311 -58.46 10.66 18.24
N ASP A 312 -58.79 11.11 19.45
CA ASP A 312 -60.12 11.26 20.07
C ASP A 312 -59.91 11.29 21.58
N GLY A 313 -60.46 12.20 22.33
CA GLY A 313 -61.77 12.65 22.56
C GLY A 313 -61.90 12.92 24.05
N THR A 314 -62.61 14.01 24.37
CA THR A 314 -63.30 14.33 25.63
C THR A 314 -62.51 14.95 26.78
N ALA A 315 -62.67 16.22 26.94
CA ALA A 315 -63.64 16.95 27.75
C ALA A 315 -63.16 17.49 29.14
N ARG A 316 -63.30 18.78 29.23
CA ARG A 316 -63.79 19.60 30.33
C ARG A 316 -62.85 20.09 31.47
N LYS A 317 -62.90 21.39 31.49
CA LYS A 317 -63.17 22.40 32.54
C LYS A 317 -61.98 23.08 33.20
N SER A 318 -61.90 24.35 32.88
CA SER A 318 -62.15 25.58 33.67
C SER A 318 -61.06 26.01 34.64
N GLY A 319 -60.66 27.26 34.50
CA GLY A 319 -60.19 28.12 35.57
C GLY A 319 -59.07 29.08 35.20
N LYS A 320 -59.34 30.15 34.51
CA LYS A 320 -59.29 31.57 34.99
C LYS A 320 -57.95 32.10 35.51
N VAL A 321 -57.48 33.11 34.78
CA VAL A 321 -57.07 34.44 35.24
C VAL A 321 -55.62 34.50 35.75
N GLN A 322 -54.71 35.34 35.31
CA GLN A 322 -54.62 36.77 35.08
C GLN A 322 -53.17 37.11 34.71
N MET A 323 -53.00 37.92 33.72
CA MET A 323 -51.84 38.79 33.53
C MET A 323 -51.84 39.91 34.61
N PRO A 324 -50.88 40.78 34.74
CA PRO A 324 -49.81 41.24 33.88
C PRO A 324 -48.47 41.67 34.56
N GLY A 325 -47.59 42.23 33.78
CA GLY A 325 -46.70 43.35 34.11
C GLY A 325 -45.24 42.99 34.23
N ASN A 326 -44.46 43.32 33.33
CA ASN A 326 -43.79 44.53 32.89
C ASN A 326 -42.47 44.84 33.65
N MET A 327 -41.48 45.14 32.87
CA MET A 327 -40.32 46.03 33.15
C MET A 327 -39.21 45.53 34.12
N SER A 328 -38.04 45.29 33.71
CA SER A 328 -37.00 46.25 33.28
C SER A 328 -35.90 45.45 32.53
#